data_ff6358feb9513c9c3992e11d132c717c
#
_entry.id   ff6358feb9513c9c3992e11d132c717c
#
_cell.length_a   1.000
_cell.length_b   1.000
_cell.length_c   1.000
_cell.angle_alpha   90.00
_cell.angle_beta   90.00
_cell.angle_gamma   90.00
#
_symmetry.space_group_name_H-M   'P 1'
#
loop_
_entity.id
_entity.type
_entity.pdbx_description
1 polymer ?
#
loop_
_entity_poly.entity_id
_entity_poly.type
_entity_poly.pdbx_seq_one_letter_code
_entity_poly.pdbx_strand_id
1 'polypeptide(L)'
;MTKREERQAAMGQIMHQRFHEPWTLAQKPFKVIENVYFVGNTWVSVYLIDTPEGLILIDCAYEENLYLLIDSIRGLGFDPKDIRHLLISHGHFDHCGAARQLQEMSNCEIWINEKDAYFFTERRDLIAFEDRVPEFRIDHYYDSDQ
;
A
#
# COMPACT_ATOMS: atom_id res chain seq x y z
N MET A 1 13.77 32.94 -7.76
CA MET A 1 13.59 31.50 -7.44
C MET A 1 14.14 30.66 -8.60
N THR A 2 14.96 29.70 -8.27
CA THR A 2 15.52 28.80 -9.29
C THR A 2 14.49 27.73 -9.69
N LYS A 3 14.62 27.14 -10.86
CA LYS A 3 13.78 26.01 -11.30
C LYS A 3 13.79 24.84 -10.31
N ARG A 4 14.88 24.66 -9.56
CA ARG A 4 15.00 23.65 -8.52
C ARG A 4 14.12 23.99 -7.33
N GLU A 5 14.16 25.22 -6.87
CA GLU A 5 13.34 25.69 -5.74
C GLU A 5 11.84 25.64 -6.09
N GLU A 6 11.48 26.00 -7.31
CA GLU A 6 10.09 25.88 -7.81
C GLU A 6 9.60 24.45 -7.79
N ARG A 7 10.43 23.49 -8.25
CA ARG A 7 10.12 22.05 -8.22
C ARG A 7 9.99 21.51 -6.80
N GLN A 8 10.86 21.95 -5.89
CA GLN A 8 10.81 21.54 -4.49
C GLN A 8 9.54 22.07 -3.81
N ALA A 9 9.18 23.34 -4.06
CA ALA A 9 7.96 23.93 -3.53
C ALA A 9 6.70 23.21 -4.07
N ALA A 10 6.66 22.94 -5.38
CA ALA A 10 5.56 22.20 -6.01
C ALA A 10 5.44 20.78 -5.44
N MET A 11 6.55 20.07 -5.25
CA MET A 11 6.54 18.74 -4.65
C MET A 11 6.06 18.79 -3.19
N GLY A 12 6.49 19.80 -2.43
CA GLY A 12 6.04 20.00 -1.05
C GLY A 12 4.53 20.19 -0.96
N GLN A 13 3.93 20.95 -1.87
CA GLN A 13 2.48 21.15 -1.95
C GLN A 13 1.75 19.86 -2.29
N ILE A 14 2.26 19.08 -3.25
CA ILE A 14 1.69 17.80 -3.64
C ILE A 14 1.72 16.83 -2.44
N MET A 15 2.83 16.73 -1.75
CA MET A 15 2.95 15.83 -0.59
C MET A 15 2.07 16.28 0.56
N HIS A 16 1.99 17.60 0.82
CA HIS A 16 1.08 18.14 1.82
C HIS A 16 -0.37 17.73 1.52
N GLN A 17 -0.82 17.89 0.29
CA GLN A 17 -2.17 17.51 -0.13
C GLN A 17 -2.41 16.01 0.08
N ARG A 18 -1.47 15.16 -0.31
CA ARG A 18 -1.59 13.70 -0.17
C ARG A 18 -1.73 13.25 1.28
N PHE A 19 -1.09 13.93 2.22
CA PHE A 19 -1.16 13.59 3.64
C PHE A 19 -2.35 14.24 4.36
N HIS A 20 -2.74 15.45 3.98
CA HIS A 20 -3.76 16.23 4.69
C HIS A 20 -5.13 16.23 4.01
N GLU A 21 -5.17 15.94 2.71
CA GLU A 21 -6.40 15.89 1.91
C GLU A 21 -6.48 14.57 1.11
N PRO A 22 -6.31 13.40 1.76
CA PRO A 22 -6.23 12.11 1.05
C PRO A 22 -7.49 11.77 0.26
N TRP A 23 -8.65 12.31 0.63
CA TRP A 23 -9.91 12.13 -0.13
C TRP A 23 -9.83 12.63 -1.57
N THR A 24 -8.92 13.56 -1.88
CA THR A 24 -8.70 14.05 -3.25
C THR A 24 -8.12 12.99 -4.18
N LEU A 25 -7.60 11.90 -3.61
CA LEU A 25 -7.03 10.77 -4.34
C LEU A 25 -8.05 9.66 -4.61
N ALA A 26 -9.28 9.82 -4.14
CA ALA A 26 -10.31 8.77 -4.27
C ALA A 26 -10.50 8.36 -5.72
N GLN A 27 -10.48 7.05 -5.95
CA GLN A 27 -10.69 6.40 -7.24
C GLN A 27 -11.74 5.31 -7.06
N LYS A 28 -12.76 5.31 -7.94
CA LYS A 28 -13.74 4.23 -7.94
C LYS A 28 -13.06 2.90 -8.27
N PRO A 29 -13.26 1.84 -7.48
CA PRO A 29 -12.71 0.53 -7.77
C PRO A 29 -13.37 -0.09 -9.01
N PHE A 30 -12.64 -0.94 -9.70
CA PHE A 30 -13.16 -1.61 -10.89
C PHE A 30 -12.51 -2.98 -11.11
N LYS A 31 -13.20 -3.85 -11.82
CA LYS A 31 -12.65 -5.12 -12.28
C LYS A 31 -11.67 -4.87 -13.42
N VAL A 32 -10.45 -5.38 -13.29
CA VAL A 32 -9.42 -5.30 -14.33
C VAL A 32 -9.59 -6.45 -15.32
N ILE A 33 -9.55 -7.68 -14.81
CA ILE A 33 -9.70 -8.91 -15.59
C ILE A 33 -10.04 -10.06 -14.63
N GLU A 34 -10.90 -10.98 -15.07
CA GLU A 34 -11.25 -12.20 -14.32
C GLU A 34 -11.53 -11.94 -12.82
N ASN A 35 -10.61 -12.34 -11.96
CA ASN A 35 -10.70 -12.20 -10.51
C ASN A 35 -9.77 -11.10 -9.94
N VAL A 36 -9.26 -10.22 -10.80
CA VAL A 36 -8.36 -9.12 -10.42
C VAL A 36 -9.09 -7.78 -10.47
N TYR A 37 -9.00 -7.03 -9.38
CA TYR A 37 -9.67 -5.75 -9.21
C TYR A 37 -8.66 -4.66 -8.84
N PHE A 38 -8.87 -3.45 -9.37
CA PHE A 38 -8.17 -2.25 -8.92
C PHE A 38 -8.91 -1.66 -7.72
N VAL A 39 -8.20 -1.47 -6.61
CA VAL A 39 -8.74 -0.90 -5.37
C VAL A 39 -7.89 0.25 -4.83
N GLY A 40 -6.92 0.69 -5.59
CA GLY A 40 -6.02 1.80 -5.25
C GLY A 40 -6.67 3.18 -5.36
N ASN A 41 -5.84 4.16 -5.56
CA ASN A 41 -6.24 5.55 -5.70
C ASN A 41 -5.58 6.18 -6.92
N THR A 42 -5.77 7.49 -7.14
CA THR A 42 -5.22 8.19 -8.31
C THR A 42 -3.70 8.34 -8.29
N TRP A 43 -3.05 8.06 -7.17
CA TRP A 43 -1.60 8.10 -7.03
C TRP A 43 -0.96 6.70 -6.94
N VAL A 44 -1.54 5.79 -6.17
CA VAL A 44 -0.96 4.48 -5.88
C VAL A 44 -1.86 3.37 -6.38
N SER A 45 -1.30 2.48 -7.20
CA SER A 45 -1.99 1.28 -7.65
C SER A 45 -1.98 0.22 -6.55
N VAL A 46 -3.16 -0.30 -6.25
CA VAL A 46 -3.35 -1.45 -5.37
C VAL A 46 -4.30 -2.41 -6.05
N TYR A 47 -3.95 -3.69 -6.07
CA TYR A 47 -4.77 -4.73 -6.71
C TYR A 47 -5.25 -5.75 -5.70
N LEU A 48 -6.51 -6.15 -5.86
CA LEU A 48 -7.14 -7.23 -5.09
C LEU A 48 -7.38 -8.42 -6.00
N ILE A 49 -6.98 -9.60 -5.56
CA ILE A 49 -7.21 -10.85 -6.27
C ILE A 49 -8.15 -11.71 -5.43
N ASP A 50 -9.31 -12.04 -6.00
CA ASP A 50 -10.28 -12.93 -5.38
C ASP A 50 -9.91 -14.39 -5.68
N THR A 51 -9.72 -15.18 -4.62
CA THR A 51 -9.42 -16.61 -4.74
C THR A 51 -10.34 -17.45 -3.88
N PRO A 52 -10.50 -18.74 -4.17
CA PRO A 52 -11.31 -19.63 -3.33
C PRO A 52 -10.83 -19.72 -1.87
N GLU A 53 -9.57 -19.41 -1.61
CA GLU A 53 -8.93 -19.49 -0.29
C GLU A 53 -8.92 -18.17 0.46
N GLY A 54 -9.44 -17.11 -0.14
CA GLY A 54 -9.49 -15.76 0.40
C GLY A 54 -8.87 -14.73 -0.53
N LEU A 55 -8.76 -13.52 -0.05
CA LEU A 55 -8.28 -12.39 -0.85
C LEU A 55 -6.76 -12.24 -0.75
N ILE A 56 -6.14 -11.88 -1.88
CA ILE A 56 -4.75 -11.47 -1.95
C ILE A 56 -4.72 -9.99 -2.32
N LEU A 57 -3.98 -9.21 -1.55
CA LEU A 57 -3.77 -7.78 -1.82
C LEU A 57 -2.34 -7.55 -2.28
N ILE A 58 -2.16 -6.78 -3.35
CA ILE A 58 -0.84 -6.35 -3.84
C ILE A 58 -0.68 -4.88 -3.52
N ASP A 59 0.25 -4.57 -2.64
CA ASP A 59 0.46 -3.26 -2.00
C ASP A 59 -0.74 -2.83 -1.13
N CYS A 60 -0.60 -1.75 -0.40
CA CYS A 60 -1.65 -1.31 0.51
C CYS A 60 -1.73 0.21 0.70
N ALA A 61 -1.02 0.97 -0.14
CA ALA A 61 -0.94 2.41 0.00
C ALA A 61 -0.36 2.83 1.37
N TYR A 62 -0.87 3.86 2.02
CA TYR A 62 -0.34 4.38 3.28
C TYR A 62 -1.46 4.73 4.27
N GLU A 63 -1.12 5.01 5.52
CA GLU A 63 -2.09 5.13 6.61
C GLU A 63 -3.22 6.11 6.33
N GLU A 64 -2.90 7.32 5.85
CA GLU A 64 -3.85 8.41 5.68
C GLU A 64 -4.94 8.11 4.65
N ASN A 65 -4.68 7.17 3.71
CA ASN A 65 -5.65 6.76 2.71
C ASN A 65 -6.15 5.32 2.85
N LEU A 66 -5.85 4.66 3.97
CA LEU A 66 -6.33 3.30 4.24
C LEU A 66 -7.85 3.20 4.16
N TYR A 67 -8.57 4.20 4.65
CA TYR A 67 -10.04 4.22 4.61
C TYR A 67 -10.59 4.17 3.18
N LEU A 68 -9.90 4.80 2.21
CA LEU A 68 -10.27 4.73 0.79
C LEU A 68 -10.10 3.30 0.25
N LEU A 69 -9.02 2.61 0.64
CA LEU A 69 -8.78 1.23 0.27
C LEU A 69 -9.87 0.30 0.83
N ILE A 70 -10.18 0.44 2.11
CA ILE A 70 -11.23 -0.33 2.77
C ILE A 70 -12.59 -0.09 2.09
N ASP A 71 -12.91 1.16 1.81
CA ASP A 71 -14.16 1.54 1.15
C ASP A 71 -14.25 0.95 -0.27
N SER A 72 -13.14 0.98 -1.02
CA SER A 72 -13.06 0.38 -2.35
C SER A 72 -13.28 -1.14 -2.32
N ILE A 73 -12.66 -1.84 -1.38
CA ILE A 73 -12.84 -3.30 -1.22
C ILE A 73 -14.29 -3.63 -0.89
N ARG A 74 -14.89 -2.92 0.06
CA ARG A 74 -16.30 -3.08 0.42
C ARG A 74 -17.25 -2.72 -0.71
N GLY A 75 -16.93 -1.69 -1.45
CA GLY A 75 -17.72 -1.26 -2.62
C GLY A 75 -17.82 -2.31 -3.72
N LEU A 76 -16.84 -3.21 -3.81
CA LEU A 76 -16.85 -4.36 -4.71
C LEU A 76 -17.60 -5.57 -4.13
N GLY A 77 -18.05 -5.50 -2.87
CA GLY A 77 -18.75 -6.58 -2.19
C GLY A 77 -17.85 -7.55 -1.43
N PHE A 78 -16.56 -7.21 -1.26
CA PHE A 78 -15.61 -8.01 -0.48
C PHE A 78 -15.49 -7.49 0.95
N ASP A 79 -15.07 -8.38 1.86
CA ASP A 79 -14.75 -8.01 3.24
C ASP A 79 -13.22 -7.91 3.39
N PRO A 80 -12.68 -6.76 3.84
CA PRO A 80 -11.24 -6.61 4.09
C PRO A 80 -10.69 -7.63 5.09
N LYS A 81 -11.51 -8.18 5.96
CA LYS A 81 -11.11 -9.25 6.90
C LYS A 81 -10.78 -10.58 6.22
N ASP A 82 -11.21 -10.75 4.99
CA ASP A 82 -10.93 -11.96 4.19
C ASP A 82 -9.59 -11.89 3.46
N ILE A 83 -8.83 -10.80 3.62
CA ILE A 83 -7.46 -10.71 3.11
C ILE A 83 -6.60 -11.73 3.85
N ARG A 84 -6.05 -12.69 3.11
CA ARG A 84 -5.16 -13.74 3.63
C ARG A 84 -3.70 -13.41 3.40
N HIS A 85 -3.39 -12.79 2.29
CA HIS A 85 -2.03 -12.44 1.91
C HIS A 85 -1.94 -10.99 1.46
N LEU A 86 -0.92 -10.30 1.93
CA LEU A 86 -0.50 -8.99 1.47
C LEU A 86 0.90 -9.11 0.86
N LEU A 87 1.00 -8.89 -0.45
CA LEU A 87 2.27 -8.88 -1.17
C LEU A 87 2.73 -7.44 -1.33
N ILE A 88 3.88 -7.11 -0.78
CA ILE A 88 4.49 -5.78 -0.89
C ILE A 88 5.47 -5.79 -2.05
N SER A 89 5.22 -4.95 -3.04
CA SER A 89 6.04 -4.87 -4.26
C SER A 89 7.41 -4.27 -3.99
N HIS A 90 7.48 -3.27 -3.11
CA HIS A 90 8.72 -2.61 -2.69
C HIS A 90 8.50 -1.77 -1.42
N GLY A 91 9.60 -1.36 -0.81
CA GLY A 91 9.61 -0.74 0.53
C GLY A 91 9.33 0.77 0.58
N HIS A 92 8.72 1.38 -0.42
CA HIS A 92 8.30 2.78 -0.32
C HIS A 92 7.05 2.92 0.56
N PHE A 93 6.99 3.99 1.38
CA PHE A 93 5.91 4.21 2.34
C PHE A 93 4.51 4.18 1.72
N ASP A 94 4.37 4.66 0.49
CA ASP A 94 3.11 4.72 -0.24
C ASP A 94 2.62 3.36 -0.78
N HIS A 95 3.42 2.31 -0.62
CA HIS A 95 3.09 0.93 -0.99
C HIS A 95 2.93 0.00 0.21
N CYS A 96 3.55 0.31 1.34
CA CYS A 96 3.55 -0.53 2.53
C CYS A 96 3.08 0.19 3.81
N GLY A 97 2.76 1.48 3.73
CA GLY A 97 2.46 2.28 4.92
C GLY A 97 1.26 1.80 5.75
N ALA A 98 0.27 1.17 5.13
CA ALA A 98 -0.90 0.64 5.81
C ALA A 98 -0.79 -0.87 6.16
N ALA A 99 0.37 -1.48 5.98
CA ALA A 99 0.56 -2.93 6.17
C ALA A 99 0.23 -3.36 7.62
N ARG A 100 0.66 -2.60 8.62
CA ARG A 100 0.41 -2.87 10.04
C ARG A 100 -1.09 -2.93 10.34
N GLN A 101 -1.85 -1.95 9.88
CA GLN A 101 -3.28 -1.86 10.14
C GLN A 101 -4.04 -3.00 9.45
N LEU A 102 -3.67 -3.35 8.22
CA LEU A 102 -4.26 -4.49 7.52
C LEU A 102 -3.95 -5.81 8.21
N GLN A 103 -2.72 -5.99 8.69
CA GLN A 103 -2.32 -7.16 9.45
C GLN A 103 -3.12 -7.29 10.75
N GLU A 104 -3.34 -6.20 11.46
CA GLU A 104 -4.17 -6.19 12.68
C GLU A 104 -5.65 -6.46 12.38
N MET A 105 -6.15 -5.95 11.26
CA MET A 105 -7.55 -6.11 10.86
C MET A 105 -7.89 -7.53 10.41
N SER A 106 -7.05 -8.14 9.59
CA SER A 106 -7.33 -9.40 8.89
C SER A 106 -6.49 -10.57 9.36
N ASN A 107 -5.41 -10.29 10.13
CA ASN A 107 -4.37 -11.27 10.44
C ASN A 107 -3.73 -11.87 9.19
N CYS A 108 -3.62 -11.08 8.12
CA CYS A 108 -3.01 -11.52 6.87
C CYS A 108 -1.52 -11.81 7.03
N GLU A 109 -1.01 -12.74 6.22
CA GLU A 109 0.41 -12.99 6.08
C GLU A 109 1.02 -11.98 5.10
N ILE A 110 2.14 -11.36 5.50
CA ILE A 110 2.84 -10.34 4.70
C ILE A 110 4.05 -10.97 4.01
N TRP A 111 4.11 -10.75 2.71
CA TRP A 111 5.15 -11.22 1.81
C TRP A 111 5.94 -10.04 1.26
N ILE A 112 7.25 -10.08 1.33
CA ILE A 112 8.13 -9.06 0.78
C ILE A 112 9.31 -9.69 0.07
N ASN A 113 9.87 -9.00 -0.94
CA ASN A 113 11.11 -9.46 -1.56
C ASN A 113 12.24 -9.46 -0.54
N GLU A 114 13.06 -10.50 -0.54
CA GLU A 114 14.17 -10.67 0.41
C GLU A 114 15.13 -9.47 0.40
N LYS A 115 15.39 -8.89 -0.77
CA LYS A 115 16.27 -7.73 -0.91
C LYS A 115 15.64 -6.46 -0.34
N ASP A 116 14.34 -6.30 -0.43
CA ASP A 116 13.61 -5.16 0.14
C ASP A 116 13.44 -5.29 1.66
N ALA A 117 13.39 -6.51 2.19
CA ALA A 117 13.31 -6.76 3.61
C ALA A 117 14.45 -6.10 4.40
N TYR A 118 15.62 -5.97 3.80
CA TYR A 118 16.77 -5.26 4.36
C TYR A 118 16.42 -3.84 4.85
N PHE A 119 15.60 -3.11 4.12
CA PHE A 119 15.17 -1.76 4.51
C PHE A 119 14.33 -1.76 5.79
N PHE A 120 13.57 -2.80 6.04
CA PHE A 120 12.72 -2.89 7.24
C PHE A 120 13.44 -3.46 8.46
N THR A 121 14.42 -4.33 8.24
CA THR A 121 15.12 -5.04 9.32
C THR A 121 16.41 -4.36 9.77
N GLU A 122 17.14 -3.70 8.84
CA GLU A 122 18.46 -3.17 9.09
C GLU A 122 18.63 -1.68 8.81
N ARG A 123 17.95 -1.16 7.78
CA ARG A 123 18.14 0.21 7.30
C ARG A 123 16.83 0.97 7.09
N ARG A 124 16.01 1.01 8.12
CA ARG A 124 14.77 1.81 8.10
C ARG A 124 15.02 3.29 7.83
N ASP A 125 16.19 3.79 8.23
CA ASP A 125 16.64 5.15 7.95
C ASP A 125 16.69 5.52 6.46
N LEU A 126 16.72 4.52 5.59
CA LEU A 126 16.69 4.71 4.12
C LEU A 126 15.28 4.75 3.53
N ILE A 127 14.26 4.39 4.29
CA ILE A 127 12.88 4.50 3.84
C ILE A 127 12.44 5.96 3.95
N ALA A 128 12.10 6.56 2.82
CA ALA A 128 11.54 7.92 2.83
C ALA A 128 10.23 7.93 3.62
N PHE A 129 10.06 8.89 4.53
CA PHE A 129 8.92 8.99 5.45
C PHE A 129 8.74 7.73 6.31
N GLU A 130 9.82 7.18 6.84
CA GLU A 130 9.78 5.96 7.64
C GLU A 130 8.85 6.05 8.87
N ASP A 131 8.71 7.23 9.43
CA ASP A 131 7.81 7.56 10.53
C ASP A 131 6.32 7.33 10.18
N ARG A 132 6.02 7.23 8.88
CA ARG A 132 4.69 6.91 8.36
C ARG A 132 4.50 5.44 7.97
N VAL A 133 5.47 4.60 8.33
CA VAL A 133 5.42 3.15 8.12
C VAL A 133 5.51 2.46 9.48
N PRO A 134 4.39 2.24 10.18
CA PRO A 134 4.41 1.47 11.43
C PRO A 134 5.02 0.08 11.22
N GLU A 135 5.73 -0.40 12.22
CA GLU A 135 6.33 -1.73 12.16
C GLU A 135 5.25 -2.81 11.99
N PHE A 136 5.50 -3.72 11.09
CA PHE A 136 4.66 -4.88 10.81
C PHE A 136 5.50 -6.16 10.80
N ARG A 137 4.84 -7.31 10.99
CA ARG A 137 5.49 -8.60 10.93
C ARG A 137 5.62 -9.04 9.47
N ILE A 138 6.83 -9.37 9.04
CA ILE A 138 7.07 -10.04 7.76
C ILE A 138 6.98 -11.54 7.99
N ASP A 139 6.06 -12.20 7.31
CA ASP A 139 5.82 -13.64 7.48
C ASP A 139 6.63 -14.47 6.48
N HIS A 140 6.77 -13.97 5.25
CA HIS A 140 7.43 -14.68 4.18
C HIS A 140 8.30 -13.77 3.32
N TYR A 141 9.34 -14.36 2.76
CA TYR A 141 10.18 -13.72 1.77
C TYR A 141 10.01 -14.40 0.43
N TYR A 142 9.98 -13.62 -0.65
CA TYR A 142 10.04 -14.14 -1.99
C TYR A 142 11.25 -13.56 -2.73
N ASP A 143 11.74 -14.27 -3.73
CA ASP A 143 12.76 -13.80 -4.65
C ASP A 143 12.20 -13.68 -6.08
N SER A 144 13.05 -13.23 -7.01
CA SER A 144 12.66 -13.01 -8.40
C SER A 144 12.36 -14.29 -9.18
N ASP A 145 12.64 -15.47 -8.60
CA ASP A 145 12.53 -16.76 -9.26
C ASP A 145 11.30 -17.59 -8.80
N GLN A 146 10.47 -16.99 -7.95
CA GLN A 146 9.24 -17.61 -7.45
C GLN A 146 7.99 -17.15 -8.21
#